data_c69a6f5a1d370f8bbfcdcb11d16f14ab
#
_entry.id   c69a6f5a1d370f8bbfcdcb11d16f14ab
#
_cell.length_a   1.000
_cell.length_b   1.000
_cell.length_c   1.000
_cell.angle_alpha   90.00
_cell.angle_beta   90.00
_cell.angle_gamma   90.00
#
_symmetry.space_group_name_H-M   'P 1'
#
loop_
_entity.id
_entity.type
_entity.pdbx_description
1 polymer ?
#
loop_
_entity_poly.entity_id
_entity_poly.type
_entity_poly.pdbx_seq_one_letter_code
_entity_poly.pdbx_strand_id
1 'polypeptide(L)'
;HVAKLVLDAFVWTGKDSHTLENRRKKLPDYISLNRRPIDRAFVQSIFDRDHPGTADQATISAFADAILTLDSSMPTGTYVDMCSKLPVVDPTQIKVPTLILRGEFDGIASLQDLIDFYVRLPHANKQFSVMKGISHASFQQKNYKMVYHILHSYLTMPDPIYEA
;
A
#
# COMPACT_ATOMS: atom_id res chain seq x y z
N HIS A 1 0.05 19.63 -12.02
CA HIS A 1 -1.19 19.83 -11.23
C HIS A 1 -1.83 18.48 -10.94
N VAL A 2 -2.08 18.18 -9.67
CA VAL A 2 -2.77 16.95 -9.22
C VAL A 2 -4.21 17.33 -8.90
N ALA A 3 -5.18 16.73 -9.62
CA ALA A 3 -6.61 16.99 -9.41
C ALA A 3 -7.21 16.14 -8.29
N LYS A 4 -6.82 14.86 -8.23
CA LYS A 4 -7.24 13.89 -7.20
C LYS A 4 -6.07 13.00 -6.82
N LEU A 5 -6.02 12.53 -5.58
CA LEU A 5 -4.99 11.62 -5.07
C LEU A 5 -5.65 10.30 -4.62
N VAL A 6 -5.02 9.18 -4.96
CA VAL A 6 -5.37 7.88 -4.41
C VAL A 6 -4.14 7.31 -3.70
N LEU A 7 -4.32 6.88 -2.48
CA LEU A 7 -3.31 6.22 -1.66
C LEU A 7 -3.77 4.78 -1.40
N ASP A 8 -3.09 3.82 -1.99
CA ASP A 8 -3.37 2.39 -1.81
C ASP A 8 -2.19 1.68 -1.15
N ALA A 9 -2.47 0.78 -0.23
CA ALA A 9 -1.50 -0.11 0.39
C ALA A 9 -0.26 0.61 0.96
N PHE A 10 -0.44 1.78 1.56
CA PHE A 10 0.64 2.59 2.13
C PHE A 10 0.70 2.48 3.66
N VAL A 11 1.77 2.99 4.24
CA VAL A 11 1.96 3.14 5.68
C VAL A 11 2.31 4.60 5.99
N TRP A 12 1.80 5.13 7.10
CA TRP A 12 2.09 6.50 7.53
C TRP A 12 3.16 6.53 8.63
N THR A 13 2.81 6.17 9.86
CA THR A 13 3.77 6.13 10.97
C THR A 13 4.36 4.75 11.21
N GLY A 14 3.68 3.71 10.75
CA GLY A 14 4.02 2.32 11.02
C GLY A 14 3.71 1.87 12.44
N LYS A 15 2.87 2.61 13.16
CA LYS A 15 2.39 2.23 14.48
C LYS A 15 1.57 0.94 14.38
N ASP A 16 1.81 0.00 15.28
CA ASP A 16 1.11 -1.29 15.38
C ASP A 16 1.21 -2.15 14.10
N SER A 17 2.26 -1.97 13.30
CA SER A 17 2.54 -2.78 12.11
C SER A 17 3.50 -3.92 12.42
N HIS A 18 2.98 -5.14 12.51
CA HIS A 18 3.82 -6.34 12.68
C HIS A 18 4.84 -6.53 11.54
N THR A 19 4.46 -6.17 10.34
CA THR A 19 5.37 -6.24 9.18
C THR A 19 6.56 -5.31 9.37
N LEU A 20 6.34 -4.06 9.82
CA LEU A 20 7.42 -3.12 10.07
C LEU A 20 8.25 -3.48 11.30
N GLU A 21 7.65 -3.99 12.34
CA GLU A 21 8.40 -4.50 13.50
C GLU A 21 9.41 -5.58 13.09
N ASN A 22 8.98 -6.52 12.25
CA ASN A 22 9.86 -7.56 11.73
C ASN A 22 10.92 -7.03 10.75
N ARG A 23 10.59 -6.01 9.94
CA ARG A 23 11.56 -5.34 9.07
C ARG A 23 12.58 -4.54 9.84
N ARG A 24 12.20 -3.86 10.91
CA ARG A 24 13.13 -3.09 11.78
C ARG A 24 14.23 -3.96 12.37
N LYS A 25 13.96 -5.23 12.67
CA LYS A 25 14.99 -6.19 13.13
C LYS A 25 16.09 -6.44 12.09
N LYS A 26 15.78 -6.20 10.81
CA LYS A 26 16.71 -6.36 9.67
C LYS A 26 17.28 -5.04 9.15
N LEU A 27 17.07 -3.93 9.86
CA LEU A 27 17.54 -2.62 9.42
C LEU A 27 19.06 -2.56 9.18
N PRO A 28 19.95 -3.15 10.01
CA PRO A 28 21.39 -3.18 9.73
C PRO A 28 21.72 -3.83 8.38
N ASP A 29 21.01 -4.90 8.02
CA ASP A 29 21.21 -5.58 6.73
C ASP A 29 20.78 -4.67 5.57
N TYR A 30 19.65 -3.97 5.70
CA TYR A 30 19.18 -3.05 4.67
C TYR A 30 20.13 -1.88 4.43
N ILE A 31 20.77 -1.39 5.49
CA ILE A 31 21.77 -0.31 5.40
C ILE A 31 23.04 -0.81 4.69
N SER A 32 23.52 -2.02 5.02
CA SER A 32 24.77 -2.54 4.51
C SER A 32 24.70 -3.05 3.07
N LEU A 33 23.55 -3.62 2.66
CA LEU A 33 23.43 -4.32 1.37
C LEU A 33 23.16 -3.41 0.16
N ASN A 34 22.62 -2.20 0.36
CA ASN A 34 22.20 -1.29 -0.71
C ASN A 34 21.14 -1.89 -1.68
N ARG A 35 21.30 -3.16 -2.06
CA ARG A 35 20.32 -3.97 -2.82
C ARG A 35 20.18 -5.35 -2.16
N ARG A 36 18.99 -5.93 -2.25
CA ARG A 36 18.70 -7.29 -1.78
C ARG A 36 18.24 -8.16 -2.96
N PRO A 37 18.58 -9.44 -2.98
CA PRO A 37 18.09 -10.36 -3.99
C PRO A 37 16.55 -10.52 -3.86
N ILE A 38 15.92 -10.76 -5.00
CA ILE A 38 14.51 -11.17 -5.08
C ILE A 38 14.43 -12.48 -5.85
N ASP A 39 13.55 -13.35 -5.43
CA ASP A 39 13.28 -14.65 -6.03
C ASP A 39 11.79 -14.97 -5.98
N ARG A 40 11.40 -16.13 -6.50
CA ARG A 40 10.00 -16.57 -6.47
C ARG A 40 9.44 -16.70 -5.07
N ALA A 41 10.23 -17.15 -4.11
CA ALA A 41 9.81 -17.28 -2.72
C ALA A 41 9.52 -15.90 -2.10
N PHE A 42 10.36 -14.90 -2.41
CA PHE A 42 10.10 -13.51 -2.01
C PHE A 42 8.79 -13.00 -2.62
N VAL A 43 8.55 -13.22 -3.92
CA VAL A 43 7.31 -12.79 -4.58
C VAL A 43 6.10 -13.49 -3.97
N GLN A 44 6.15 -14.80 -3.77
CA GLN A 44 5.09 -15.57 -3.09
C GLN A 44 4.78 -14.96 -1.70
N SER A 45 5.81 -14.59 -0.95
CA SER A 45 5.66 -14.02 0.39
C SER A 45 4.91 -12.68 0.41
N ILE A 46 4.89 -11.92 -0.68
CA ILE A 46 4.10 -10.68 -0.76
C ILE A 46 2.61 -10.97 -0.66
N PHE A 47 2.17 -12.10 -1.24
CA PHE A 47 0.77 -12.50 -1.26
C PHE A 47 0.35 -13.26 0.00
N ASP A 48 1.25 -14.07 0.55
CA ASP A 48 0.91 -15.00 1.66
C ASP A 48 1.19 -14.42 3.05
N ARG A 49 2.06 -13.42 3.14
CA ARG A 49 2.53 -12.84 4.42
C ARG A 49 1.39 -12.43 5.35
N ASP A 50 0.39 -11.74 4.79
CA ASP A 50 -0.68 -11.13 5.59
C ASP A 50 -1.91 -12.05 5.65
N HIS A 51 -2.27 -12.67 4.52
CA HIS A 51 -3.35 -13.64 4.44
C HIS A 51 -3.22 -14.52 3.18
N PRO A 52 -2.83 -15.80 3.32
CA PRO A 52 -2.71 -16.69 2.17
C PRO A 52 -4.06 -16.97 1.49
N GLY A 53 -4.04 -17.19 0.18
CA GLY A 53 -5.21 -17.58 -0.60
C GLY A 53 -6.07 -16.42 -1.12
N THR A 54 -5.68 -15.15 -0.88
CA THR A 54 -6.35 -13.98 -1.45
C THR A 54 -6.04 -13.76 -2.94
N ALA A 55 -4.95 -14.33 -3.45
CA ALA A 55 -4.59 -14.35 -4.87
C ALA A 55 -4.51 -15.79 -5.40
N ASP A 56 -4.75 -15.96 -6.70
CA ASP A 56 -4.60 -17.25 -7.36
C ASP A 56 -3.13 -17.55 -7.64
N GLN A 57 -2.73 -18.83 -7.48
CA GLN A 57 -1.35 -19.25 -7.70
C GLN A 57 -0.87 -18.96 -9.14
N ALA A 58 -1.75 -19.04 -10.13
CA ALA A 58 -1.42 -18.68 -11.50
C ALA A 58 -1.06 -17.18 -11.62
N THR A 59 -1.80 -16.32 -10.97
CA THR A 59 -1.51 -14.86 -10.91
C THR A 59 -0.18 -14.59 -10.23
N ILE A 60 0.07 -15.23 -9.07
CA ILE A 60 1.34 -15.08 -8.34
C ILE A 60 2.52 -15.53 -9.21
N SER A 61 2.39 -16.66 -9.88
CA SER A 61 3.43 -17.18 -10.76
C SER A 61 3.71 -16.27 -11.96
N ALA A 62 2.67 -15.78 -12.63
CA ALA A 62 2.81 -14.85 -13.75
C ALA A 62 3.43 -13.51 -13.30
N PHE A 63 3.07 -13.02 -12.11
CA PHE A 63 3.65 -11.82 -11.53
C PHE A 63 5.14 -12.02 -11.19
N ALA A 64 5.51 -13.19 -10.65
CA ALA A 64 6.90 -13.54 -10.40
C ALA A 64 7.71 -13.63 -11.70
N ASP A 65 7.17 -14.25 -12.75
CA ASP A 65 7.82 -14.33 -14.07
C ASP A 65 8.09 -12.95 -14.66
N ALA A 66 7.10 -12.06 -14.59
CA ALA A 66 7.22 -10.69 -15.09
C ALA A 66 8.29 -9.88 -14.32
N ILE A 67 8.29 -9.93 -13.00
CA ILE A 67 9.27 -9.18 -12.19
C ILE A 67 10.68 -9.72 -12.39
N LEU A 68 10.87 -11.04 -12.31
CA LEU A 68 12.20 -11.65 -12.33
C LEU A 68 12.87 -11.60 -13.72
N THR A 69 12.11 -11.36 -14.79
CA THR A 69 12.65 -11.02 -16.10
C THR A 69 13.26 -9.62 -16.14
N LEU A 70 12.77 -8.70 -15.31
CA LEU A 70 13.22 -7.30 -15.30
C LEU A 70 14.41 -7.08 -14.36
N ASP A 71 14.38 -7.68 -13.18
CA ASP A 71 15.44 -7.51 -12.18
C ASP A 71 15.46 -8.72 -11.22
N SER A 72 16.66 -9.11 -10.79
CA SER A 72 16.89 -10.16 -9.78
C SER A 72 17.19 -9.58 -8.39
N SER A 73 17.17 -8.25 -8.24
CA SER A 73 17.43 -7.57 -6.98
C SER A 73 16.66 -6.27 -6.88
N MET A 74 16.41 -5.78 -5.66
CA MET A 74 15.73 -4.52 -5.43
C MET A 74 16.53 -3.62 -4.47
N PRO A 75 16.48 -2.28 -4.64
CA PRO A 75 17.10 -1.35 -3.70
C PRO A 75 16.54 -1.50 -2.29
N THR A 76 17.38 -1.32 -1.28
CA THR A 76 16.98 -1.39 0.13
C THR A 76 16.58 -0.04 0.73
N GLY A 77 16.78 1.07 0.01
CA GLY A 77 16.52 2.42 0.51
C GLY A 77 15.10 2.63 1.05
N THR A 78 14.07 2.11 0.36
CA THR A 78 12.68 2.18 0.84
C THR A 78 12.46 1.42 2.15
N TYR A 79 13.18 0.31 2.36
CA TYR A 79 13.13 -0.44 3.63
C TYR A 79 13.83 0.33 4.75
N VAL A 80 14.96 1.00 4.46
CA VAL A 80 15.65 1.87 5.42
C VAL A 80 14.73 3.02 5.83
N ASP A 81 14.10 3.72 4.89
CA ASP A 81 13.20 4.84 5.17
C ASP A 81 11.99 4.39 5.98
N MET A 82 11.36 3.29 5.57
CA MET A 82 10.19 2.71 6.25
C MET A 82 10.49 2.25 7.69
N CYS A 83 11.73 1.78 7.95
CA CYS A 83 12.13 1.30 9.26
C CYS A 83 12.62 2.40 10.21
N SER A 84 13.12 3.54 9.67
CA SER A 84 13.84 4.53 10.47
C SER A 84 13.36 5.98 10.34
N LYS A 85 12.55 6.32 9.31
CA LYS A 85 12.21 7.72 9.00
C LYS A 85 10.71 8.05 8.98
N LEU A 86 9.83 7.08 9.26
CA LEU A 86 8.40 7.38 9.29
C LEU A 86 8.03 8.27 10.50
N PRO A 87 7.08 9.19 10.32
CA PRO A 87 6.39 9.53 9.08
C PRO A 87 7.19 10.48 8.18
N VAL A 88 7.18 10.24 6.86
CA VAL A 88 7.82 11.12 5.86
C VAL A 88 6.83 12.11 5.21
N VAL A 89 5.54 11.95 5.48
CA VAL A 89 4.48 12.78 4.92
C VAL A 89 3.65 13.40 6.04
N ASP A 90 3.43 14.71 5.93
CA ASP A 90 2.45 15.42 6.75
C ASP A 90 1.11 15.48 6.01
N PRO A 91 0.07 14.76 6.45
CA PRO A 91 -1.23 14.74 5.79
C PRO A 91 -1.90 16.12 5.73
N THR A 92 -1.57 17.04 6.62
CA THR A 92 -2.13 18.40 6.62
C THR A 92 -1.71 19.24 5.41
N GLN A 93 -0.65 18.81 4.71
CA GLN A 93 -0.17 19.46 3.49
C GLN A 93 -0.86 18.95 2.21
N ILE A 94 -1.65 17.88 2.29
CA ILE A 94 -2.38 17.33 1.15
C ILE A 94 -3.68 18.12 0.95
N LYS A 95 -3.69 19.02 -0.04
CA LYS A 95 -4.80 19.97 -0.29
C LYS A 95 -5.76 19.54 -1.39
N VAL A 96 -5.64 18.34 -1.91
CA VAL A 96 -6.46 17.80 -3.01
C VAL A 96 -7.44 16.74 -2.50
N PRO A 97 -8.55 16.52 -3.20
CA PRO A 97 -9.44 15.38 -2.94
C PRO A 97 -8.64 14.08 -2.84
N THR A 98 -8.85 13.31 -1.79
CA THR A 98 -8.04 12.13 -1.51
C THR A 98 -8.88 10.90 -1.18
N LEU A 99 -8.61 9.79 -1.87
CA LEU A 99 -9.12 8.47 -1.55
C LEU A 99 -8.02 7.63 -0.90
N ILE A 100 -8.32 7.02 0.23
CA ILE A 100 -7.47 6.00 0.86
C ILE A 100 -8.09 4.63 0.62
N LEU A 101 -7.30 3.71 0.10
CA LEU A 101 -7.65 2.30 -0.07
C LEU A 101 -6.81 1.44 0.86
N ARG A 102 -7.45 0.48 1.51
CA ARG A 102 -6.79 -0.52 2.36
C ARG A 102 -7.41 -1.89 2.12
N GLY A 103 -6.60 -2.90 1.87
CA GLY A 103 -7.05 -4.29 1.93
C GLY A 103 -7.41 -4.70 3.37
N GLU A 104 -8.48 -5.49 3.54
CA GLU A 104 -8.89 -6.03 4.85
C GLU A 104 -7.72 -6.70 5.58
N PHE A 105 -6.91 -7.45 4.84
CA PHE A 105 -5.79 -8.23 5.34
C PHE A 105 -4.42 -7.57 5.11
N ASP A 106 -4.37 -6.28 4.74
CA ASP A 106 -3.09 -5.59 4.57
C ASP A 106 -2.40 -5.38 5.92
N GLY A 107 -1.28 -6.06 6.13
CA GLY A 107 -0.48 -6.01 7.35
C GLY A 107 0.64 -4.97 7.35
N ILE A 108 0.77 -4.15 6.29
CA ILE A 108 1.79 -3.08 6.24
C ILE A 108 1.43 -1.94 7.19
N ALA A 109 0.16 -1.54 7.22
CA ALA A 109 -0.33 -0.49 8.11
C ALA A 109 -1.47 -1.02 9.00
N SER A 110 -1.49 -0.61 10.25
CA SER A 110 -2.66 -0.83 11.08
C SER A 110 -3.83 0.03 10.56
N LEU A 111 -5.06 -0.43 10.79
CA LEU A 111 -6.25 0.34 10.44
C LEU A 111 -6.24 1.71 11.13
N GLN A 112 -5.83 1.74 12.40
CA GLN A 112 -5.80 2.97 13.18
C GLN A 112 -4.78 3.99 12.65
N ASP A 113 -3.60 3.55 12.19
CA ASP A 113 -2.59 4.42 11.57
C ASP A 113 -3.17 5.16 10.35
N LEU A 114 -3.96 4.45 9.53
CA LEU A 114 -4.58 5.04 8.35
C LEU A 114 -5.80 5.91 8.67
N ILE A 115 -6.58 5.58 9.72
CA ILE A 115 -7.65 6.44 10.22
C ILE A 115 -7.08 7.75 10.76
N ASP A 116 -6.00 7.69 11.52
CA ASP A 116 -5.33 8.87 12.06
C ASP A 116 -4.78 9.78 10.95
N PHE A 117 -4.26 9.19 9.87
CA PHE A 117 -3.88 9.91 8.65
C PHE A 117 -5.10 10.57 8.00
N TYR A 118 -6.18 9.81 7.76
CA TYR A 118 -7.41 10.26 7.11
C TYR A 118 -8.04 11.45 7.85
N VAL A 119 -8.12 11.40 9.16
CA VAL A 119 -8.71 12.47 9.97
C VAL A 119 -7.95 13.79 9.78
N ARG A 120 -6.63 13.72 9.61
CA ARG A 120 -5.76 14.89 9.44
C ARG A 120 -5.78 15.50 8.05
N LEU A 121 -6.31 14.82 7.02
CA LEU A 121 -6.47 15.39 5.69
C LEU A 121 -7.41 16.61 5.76
N PRO A 122 -6.98 17.80 5.29
CA PRO A 122 -7.79 19.03 5.45
C PRO A 122 -8.91 19.15 4.41
N HIS A 123 -8.79 18.50 3.25
CA HIS A 123 -9.77 18.61 2.17
C HIS A 123 -11.06 17.87 2.54
N ALA A 124 -12.23 18.55 2.41
CA ALA A 124 -13.54 17.97 2.77
C ALA A 124 -13.93 16.78 1.90
N ASN A 125 -13.59 16.80 0.58
CA ASN A 125 -13.79 15.67 -0.31
C ASN A 125 -12.67 14.63 -0.09
N LYS A 126 -12.83 13.81 0.94
CA LYS A 126 -11.93 12.71 1.28
C LYS A 126 -12.72 11.45 1.56
N GLN A 127 -12.19 10.30 1.13
CA GLN A 127 -12.82 9.01 1.27
C GLN A 127 -11.83 7.98 1.83
N PHE A 128 -12.35 7.01 2.58
CA PHE A 128 -11.60 5.87 3.09
C PHE A 128 -12.37 4.58 2.82
N SER A 129 -11.75 3.60 2.19
CA SER A 129 -12.37 2.33 1.87
C SER A 129 -11.50 1.16 2.34
N VAL A 130 -12.12 0.25 3.12
CA VAL A 130 -11.54 -1.05 3.45
C VAL A 130 -12.12 -2.09 2.49
N MET A 131 -11.26 -2.73 1.72
CA MET A 131 -11.63 -3.67 0.67
C MET A 131 -11.63 -5.10 1.20
N LYS A 132 -12.81 -5.70 1.32
CA LYS A 132 -12.99 -7.05 1.85
C LYS A 132 -12.30 -8.10 0.98
N GLY A 133 -11.58 -9.02 1.61
CA GLY A 133 -10.89 -10.13 0.93
C GLY A 133 -9.67 -9.71 0.13
N ILE A 134 -9.14 -8.51 0.35
CA ILE A 134 -7.93 -7.96 -0.29
C ILE A 134 -6.81 -7.94 0.75
N SER A 135 -5.61 -8.31 0.35
CA SER A 135 -4.37 -8.11 1.10
C SER A 135 -3.52 -6.99 0.48
N HIS A 136 -2.22 -6.92 0.76
CA HIS A 136 -1.35 -5.80 0.35
C HIS A 136 -1.27 -5.59 -1.18
N ALA A 137 -1.22 -6.64 -1.98
CA ALA A 137 -1.09 -6.53 -3.44
C ALA A 137 -2.48 -6.39 -4.11
N SER A 138 -3.16 -5.29 -3.91
CA SER A 138 -4.58 -5.08 -4.19
C SER A 138 -5.03 -5.47 -5.60
N PHE A 139 -4.24 -5.12 -6.62
CA PHE A 139 -4.61 -5.31 -8.03
C PHE A 139 -4.45 -6.76 -8.54
N GLN A 140 -3.69 -7.60 -7.83
CA GLN A 140 -3.41 -8.99 -8.19
C GLN A 140 -4.24 -9.99 -7.36
N GLN A 141 -5.21 -9.52 -6.60
CA GLN A 141 -6.07 -10.35 -5.76
C GLN A 141 -7.27 -10.92 -6.53
N LYS A 142 -7.88 -11.98 -6.03
CA LYS A 142 -9.12 -12.54 -6.60
C LYS A 142 -10.23 -11.50 -6.71
N ASN A 143 -10.31 -10.58 -5.75
CA ASN A 143 -11.30 -9.52 -5.68
C ASN A 143 -10.86 -8.21 -6.36
N TYR A 144 -9.87 -8.24 -7.25
CA TYR A 144 -9.30 -7.07 -7.93
C TYR A 144 -10.34 -6.17 -8.61
N LYS A 145 -11.46 -6.73 -9.08
CA LYS A 145 -12.53 -5.96 -9.73
C LYS A 145 -13.15 -4.92 -8.79
N MET A 146 -13.18 -5.21 -7.48
CA MET A 146 -13.61 -4.23 -6.46
C MET A 146 -12.66 -3.02 -6.43
N VAL A 147 -11.36 -3.27 -6.50
CA VAL A 147 -10.33 -2.21 -6.51
C VAL A 147 -10.55 -1.29 -7.71
N TYR A 148 -10.67 -1.85 -8.91
CA TYR A 148 -10.93 -1.07 -10.13
C TYR A 148 -12.25 -0.32 -10.09
N HIS A 149 -13.31 -0.93 -9.55
CA HIS A 149 -14.60 -0.27 -9.41
C HIS A 149 -14.52 0.97 -8.52
N ILE A 150 -13.88 0.86 -7.34
CA ILE A 150 -13.72 1.97 -6.42
C ILE A 150 -12.86 3.08 -7.05
N LEU A 151 -11.73 2.71 -7.67
CA LEU A 151 -10.86 3.66 -8.36
C LEU A 151 -11.59 4.40 -9.47
N HIS A 152 -12.26 3.68 -10.36
CA HIS A 152 -12.98 4.26 -11.48
C HIS A 152 -14.06 5.23 -10.96
N SER A 153 -14.88 4.79 -10.01
CA SER A 153 -15.93 5.62 -9.42
C SER A 153 -15.39 6.90 -8.81
N TYR A 154 -14.29 6.81 -8.07
CA TYR A 154 -13.68 7.99 -7.44
C TYR A 154 -13.08 8.95 -8.47
N LEU A 155 -12.32 8.43 -9.43
CA LEU A 155 -11.62 9.27 -10.42
C LEU A 155 -12.57 9.95 -11.40
N THR A 156 -13.70 9.31 -11.74
CA THR A 156 -14.72 9.84 -12.66
C THR A 156 -15.85 10.61 -11.96
N MET A 157 -15.91 10.58 -10.63
CA MET A 157 -16.90 11.33 -9.86
C MET A 157 -16.78 12.84 -10.16
N PRO A 158 -17.89 13.52 -10.53
CA PRO A 158 -17.87 14.97 -10.70
C PRO A 158 -17.59 15.66 -9.37
N ASP A 159 -17.11 16.89 -9.45
CA ASP A 159 -16.94 17.72 -8.25
C ASP A 159 -18.31 17.96 -7.59
N PRO A 160 -18.38 17.96 -6.25
CA PRO A 160 -19.61 18.26 -5.53
C PRO A 160 -20.14 19.66 -5.90
N ILE A 161 -21.41 19.72 -6.27
CA ILE A 161 -22.10 21.00 -6.47
C ILE A 161 -22.62 21.46 -5.10
N TYR A 162 -22.26 22.65 -4.71
CA TYR A 162 -22.70 23.28 -3.47
C TYR A 162 -23.58 24.49 -3.84
N GLU A 163 -24.87 24.35 -3.64
CA GLU A 163 -25.79 25.49 -3.64
C GLU A 163 -25.99 25.91 -2.18
N ALA A 164 -25.47 27.08 -1.82
CA ALA A 164 -25.66 27.67 -0.49
C ALA A 164 -27.01 28.38 -0.42
#